data_50d6a40d7960ffb651af3d11af73f773
#
_entry.id   50d6a40d7960ffb651af3d11af73f773
#
_cell.length_a   1.000
_cell.length_b   1.000
_cell.length_c   1.000
_cell.angle_alpha   90.00
_cell.angle_beta   90.00
_cell.angle_gamma   90.00
#
_symmetry.space_group_name_H-M   'P 1'
#
loop_
_entity.id
_entity.type
_entity.pdbx_description
1 polymer ?
#
loop_
_entity_poly.entity_id
_entity_poly.type
_entity_poly.pdbx_seq_one_letter_code
_entity_poly.pdbx_strand_id
1 'polypeptide(L)'
;MRRVTFSRNFTLSLSRTCRCYCKYCAFATHRAHLYAPDEVEQLLDDAGRRGAKELLVLTGEKPEVNAEVAARLAEYGHEDFVSYVAWACERALERGMLPHTNVGVCTPDELARLREVTASQGLMLESVNPDLVVHQGSPTKHPEARLGTIRAAGELRIPFTSGILVGIGEAPEERVAALEALAEVHREHGHLQEVILQNFVPHPRYYGAEPAEIADRAQLSDTHGEPAALPGWATPTSPPTSPGPASGRSSAGCCRTRTSACSRAWTWRGCAR
;
A
#
# COMPACT_ATOMS: atom_id res chain seq x y z
N MET A 1 12.26 -30.39 11.00
CA MET A 1 11.15 -29.41 11.05
C MET A 1 11.51 -28.24 10.16
N ARG A 2 10.60 -27.78 9.29
CA ARG A 2 10.79 -26.52 8.55
C ARG A 2 10.54 -25.36 9.52
N ARG A 3 11.51 -24.47 9.67
CA ARG A 3 11.37 -23.27 10.50
C ARG A 3 10.56 -22.22 9.70
N VAL A 4 9.51 -21.68 10.31
CA VAL A 4 8.75 -20.54 9.77
C VAL A 4 9.09 -19.33 10.62
N THR A 5 9.45 -18.24 9.95
CA THR A 5 9.70 -16.94 10.60
C THR A 5 8.56 -15.98 10.27
N PHE A 6 8.27 -15.10 11.20
CA PHE A 6 7.34 -13.99 11.01
C PHE A 6 7.83 -12.76 11.77
N SER A 7 7.44 -11.59 11.31
CA SER A 7 7.64 -10.35 12.04
C SER A 7 6.32 -9.77 12.52
N ARG A 8 6.32 -9.20 13.70
CA ARG A 8 5.20 -8.42 14.21
C ARG A 8 5.31 -7.01 13.65
N ASN A 9 4.44 -6.72 12.72
CA ASN A 9 4.38 -5.45 12.03
C ASN A 9 3.28 -4.56 12.62
N PHE A 10 3.53 -3.26 12.65
CA PHE A 10 2.54 -2.23 12.91
C PHE A 10 2.47 -1.29 11.70
N THR A 11 1.29 -1.03 11.18
CA THR A 11 1.10 -0.11 10.04
C THR A 11 0.69 1.26 10.54
N LEU A 12 1.46 2.28 10.19
CA LEU A 12 1.21 3.68 10.48
C LEU A 12 0.87 4.43 9.19
N SER A 13 -0.34 4.95 9.11
CA SER A 13 -0.82 5.72 7.96
C SER A 13 -0.79 7.20 8.30
N LEU A 14 0.39 7.83 8.29
CA LEU A 14 0.60 9.23 8.68
C LEU A 14 -0.36 10.19 7.99
N SER A 15 -0.61 9.97 6.70
CA SER A 15 -1.60 10.70 5.94
C SER A 15 -2.35 9.79 4.99
N ARG A 16 -3.67 9.99 4.88
CA ARG A 16 -4.51 9.39 3.84
C ARG A 16 -4.77 10.34 2.68
N THR A 17 -4.44 11.62 2.83
CA THR A 17 -4.48 12.60 1.74
C THR A 17 -3.53 12.15 0.64
N CYS A 18 -4.01 12.11 -0.60
CA CYS A 18 -3.24 11.59 -1.72
C CYS A 18 -3.49 12.45 -2.96
N ARG A 19 -2.44 12.70 -3.74
CA ARG A 19 -2.56 13.40 -5.03
C ARG A 19 -3.11 12.51 -6.15
N CYS A 20 -3.11 11.17 -5.95
CA CYS A 20 -3.55 10.21 -6.95
C CYS A 20 -5.04 9.90 -6.83
N TYR A 21 -5.67 9.61 -7.97
CA TYR A 21 -7.09 9.28 -8.13
C TYR A 21 -7.27 7.83 -8.61
N CYS A 22 -6.52 6.90 -8.04
CA CYS A 22 -6.60 5.48 -8.40
C CYS A 22 -8.01 4.95 -8.11
N LYS A 23 -8.72 4.51 -9.17
CA LYS A 23 -10.13 4.11 -9.08
C LYS A 23 -10.41 2.88 -8.23
N TYR A 24 -9.39 2.11 -7.89
CA TYR A 24 -9.47 0.94 -6.99
C TYR A 24 -9.13 1.26 -5.53
N CYS A 25 -8.65 2.47 -5.23
CA CYS A 25 -8.12 2.79 -3.91
C CYS A 25 -9.25 3.14 -2.92
N ALA A 26 -9.41 2.32 -1.88
CA ALA A 26 -10.32 2.59 -0.77
C ALA A 26 -9.64 3.28 0.42
N PHE A 27 -8.33 3.50 0.34
CA PHE A 27 -7.52 4.09 1.40
C PHE A 27 -7.48 5.61 1.32
N ALA A 28 -7.26 6.16 0.12
CA ALA A 28 -7.04 7.58 -0.08
C ALA A 28 -8.26 8.44 0.30
N THR A 29 -7.98 9.67 0.72
CA THR A 29 -8.94 10.78 0.83
C THR A 29 -8.36 12.00 0.14
N HIS A 30 -9.23 12.91 -0.31
CA HIS A 30 -8.83 14.22 -0.86
C HIS A 30 -9.10 15.36 0.13
N ARG A 31 -9.64 15.05 1.31
CA ARG A 31 -9.67 15.97 2.45
C ARG A 31 -8.32 15.97 3.16
N ALA A 32 -8.01 17.05 3.83
CA ALA A 32 -6.82 17.14 4.65
C ALA A 32 -6.86 16.09 5.77
N HIS A 33 -5.86 15.23 5.79
CA HIS A 33 -5.66 14.24 6.83
C HIS A 33 -4.15 14.14 7.10
N LEU A 34 -3.75 14.43 8.29
CA LEU A 34 -2.38 14.26 8.79
C LEU A 34 -2.48 14.01 10.29
N TYR A 35 -1.90 12.93 10.77
CA TYR A 35 -1.76 12.73 12.21
C TYR A 35 -0.88 13.82 12.82
N ALA A 36 -1.25 14.27 14.01
CA ALA A 36 -0.42 15.19 14.78
C ALA A 36 0.76 14.43 15.43
N PRO A 37 1.88 15.12 15.76
CA PRO A 37 3.04 14.46 16.35
C PRO A 37 2.74 13.66 17.62
N ASP A 38 1.90 14.18 18.51
CA ASP A 38 1.48 13.49 19.73
C ASP A 38 0.64 12.24 19.47
N GLU A 39 -0.21 12.26 18.44
CA GLU A 39 -0.95 11.06 17.99
C GLU A 39 0.01 9.99 17.46
N VAL A 40 1.02 10.38 16.68
CA VAL A 40 2.05 9.47 16.17
C VAL A 40 2.85 8.84 17.32
N GLU A 41 3.29 9.65 18.29
CA GLU A 41 4.02 9.16 19.48
C GLU A 41 3.19 8.13 20.26
N GLN A 42 1.91 8.41 20.50
CA GLN A 42 0.99 7.48 21.19
C GLN A 42 0.82 6.16 20.42
N LEU A 43 0.66 6.23 19.08
CA LEU A 43 0.52 5.05 18.23
C LEU A 43 1.79 4.19 18.24
N LEU A 44 2.97 4.82 18.21
CA LEU A 44 4.25 4.12 18.27
C LEU A 44 4.49 3.49 19.65
N ASP A 45 4.11 4.16 20.74
CA ASP A 45 4.16 3.61 22.09
C ASP A 45 3.26 2.37 22.22
N ASP A 46 2.04 2.45 21.69
CA ASP A 46 1.12 1.30 21.65
C ASP A 46 1.69 0.13 20.84
N ALA A 47 2.30 0.41 19.70
CA ALA A 47 2.95 -0.59 18.87
C ALA A 47 4.11 -1.26 19.63
N GLY A 48 4.95 -0.47 20.30
CA GLY A 48 6.05 -0.95 21.11
C GLY A 48 5.58 -1.85 22.26
N ARG A 49 4.54 -1.43 23.00
CA ARG A 49 3.92 -2.23 24.09
C ARG A 49 3.37 -3.56 23.59
N ARG A 50 2.86 -3.62 22.36
CA ARG A 50 2.39 -4.85 21.71
C ARG A 50 3.51 -5.69 21.12
N GLY A 51 4.76 -5.23 21.24
CA GLY A 51 5.96 -5.92 20.80
C GLY A 51 6.15 -5.91 19.28
N ALA A 52 5.69 -4.87 18.60
CA ALA A 52 6.00 -4.66 17.18
C ALA A 52 7.53 -4.59 16.98
N LYS A 53 8.01 -5.18 15.89
CA LYS A 53 9.42 -5.20 15.48
C LYS A 53 9.65 -4.44 14.18
N GLU A 54 8.61 -4.22 13.44
CA GLU A 54 8.62 -3.46 12.20
C GLU A 54 7.52 -2.40 12.22
N LEU A 55 7.85 -1.24 11.68
CA LEU A 55 6.91 -0.19 11.36
C LEU A 55 6.75 -0.12 9.85
N LEU A 56 5.55 -0.37 9.33
CA LEU A 56 5.20 -0.07 7.95
C LEU A 56 4.55 1.31 7.87
N VAL A 57 5.26 2.28 7.30
CA VAL A 57 4.68 3.59 6.96
C VAL A 57 4.04 3.50 5.58
N LEU A 58 2.72 3.42 5.55
CA LEU A 58 1.91 3.36 4.34
C LEU A 58 1.03 4.60 4.27
N THR A 59 1.24 5.46 3.27
CA THR A 59 0.58 6.77 3.21
C THR A 59 -0.03 7.06 1.84
N GLY A 60 -0.86 8.10 1.78
CA GLY A 60 -1.14 8.79 0.53
C GLY A 60 0.14 9.40 -0.04
N GLU A 61 0.17 9.56 -1.36
CA GLU A 61 1.32 10.13 -2.06
C GLU A 61 1.25 11.64 -2.09
N LYS A 62 2.35 12.32 -1.69
CA LYS A 62 2.50 13.78 -1.70
C LYS A 62 1.29 14.51 -1.11
N PRO A 63 0.91 14.23 0.15
CA PRO A 63 -0.27 14.82 0.76
C PRO A 63 -0.20 16.34 0.89
N GLU A 64 1.00 16.92 0.87
CA GLU A 64 1.26 18.36 0.91
C GLU A 64 0.77 19.14 -0.32
N VAL A 65 0.32 18.47 -1.38
CA VAL A 65 -0.43 19.14 -2.47
C VAL A 65 -1.75 19.75 -1.97
N ASN A 66 -2.25 19.26 -0.85
CA ASN A 66 -3.35 19.87 -0.11
C ASN A 66 -2.80 20.97 0.80
N ALA A 67 -3.25 22.20 0.60
CA ALA A 67 -2.73 23.39 1.31
C ALA A 67 -2.89 23.30 2.84
N GLU A 68 -3.95 22.66 3.34
CA GLU A 68 -4.16 22.46 4.77
C GLU A 68 -3.14 21.46 5.35
N VAL A 69 -2.80 20.41 4.61
CA VAL A 69 -1.75 19.47 5.02
C VAL A 69 -0.39 20.15 5.01
N ALA A 70 -0.09 20.95 3.98
CA ALA A 70 1.15 21.74 3.93
C ALA A 70 1.27 22.70 5.11
N ALA A 71 0.18 23.40 5.46
CA ALA A 71 0.16 24.31 6.62
C ALA A 71 0.41 23.56 7.94
N ARG A 72 -0.20 22.38 8.13
CA ARG A 72 0.04 21.56 9.33
C ARG A 72 1.47 21.03 9.41
N LEU A 73 2.08 20.64 8.29
CA LEU A 73 3.48 20.24 8.26
C LEU A 73 4.40 21.38 8.71
N ALA A 74 4.16 22.58 8.20
CA ALA A 74 4.92 23.77 8.63
C ALA A 74 4.71 24.09 10.11
N GLU A 75 3.47 23.97 10.63
CA GLU A 75 3.16 24.14 12.06
C GLU A 75 3.91 23.10 12.93
N TYR A 76 4.07 21.87 12.44
CA TYR A 76 4.81 20.80 13.12
C TYR A 76 6.34 20.93 12.94
N GLY A 77 6.81 21.94 12.20
CA GLY A 77 8.24 22.21 11.99
C GLY A 77 8.88 21.39 10.86
N HIS A 78 8.08 20.87 9.94
CA HIS A 78 8.55 20.09 8.81
C HIS A 78 8.42 20.85 7.48
N GLU A 79 9.47 20.82 6.65
CA GLU A 79 9.50 21.52 5.36
C GLU A 79 8.64 20.80 4.28
N ASP A 80 8.54 19.47 4.39
CA ASP A 80 7.81 18.61 3.47
C ASP A 80 7.32 17.34 4.19
N PHE A 81 6.52 16.55 3.49
CA PHE A 81 6.00 15.30 4.04
C PHE A 81 7.08 14.24 4.27
N VAL A 82 8.14 14.24 3.46
CA VAL A 82 9.26 13.28 3.60
C VAL A 82 10.01 13.53 4.91
N SER A 83 10.21 14.80 5.31
CA SER A 83 10.82 15.14 6.62
C SER A 83 9.96 14.66 7.79
N TYR A 84 8.63 14.74 7.66
CA TYR A 84 7.72 14.22 8.67
C TYR A 84 7.73 12.69 8.76
N VAL A 85 7.81 12.00 7.61
CA VAL A 85 8.00 10.54 7.56
C VAL A 85 9.32 10.14 8.19
N ALA A 86 10.41 10.85 7.88
CA ALA A 86 11.73 10.59 8.46
C ALA A 86 11.70 10.73 9.98
N TRP A 87 11.11 11.81 10.49
CA TRP A 87 10.91 12.01 11.93
C TRP A 87 10.15 10.82 12.57
N ALA A 88 9.03 10.39 11.98
CA ALA A 88 8.26 9.26 12.51
C ALA A 88 9.07 7.94 12.50
N CYS A 89 9.92 7.75 11.49
CA CYS A 89 10.83 6.60 11.43
C CYS A 89 11.88 6.66 12.54
N GLU A 90 12.46 7.82 12.83
CA GLU A 90 13.39 8.01 13.96
C GLU A 90 12.72 7.65 15.29
N ARG A 91 11.49 8.12 15.53
CA ARG A 91 10.71 7.78 16.74
C ARG A 91 10.46 6.27 16.85
N ALA A 92 10.25 5.58 15.72
CA ALA A 92 10.11 4.12 15.70
C ALA A 92 11.42 3.38 16.01
N LEU A 93 12.55 3.86 15.47
CA LEU A 93 13.89 3.31 15.77
C LEU A 93 14.22 3.40 17.25
N GLU A 94 13.91 4.52 17.89
CA GLU A 94 14.10 4.71 19.34
C GLU A 94 13.32 3.69 20.18
N ARG A 95 12.22 3.17 19.63
CA ARG A 95 11.39 2.12 20.25
C ARG A 95 11.76 0.70 19.82
N GLY A 96 12.86 0.55 19.08
CA GLY A 96 13.37 -0.73 18.62
C GLY A 96 12.52 -1.38 17.51
N MET A 97 11.81 -0.58 16.73
CA MET A 97 11.12 -1.00 15.51
C MET A 97 11.93 -0.63 14.28
N LEU A 98 11.95 -1.50 13.27
CA LEU A 98 12.61 -1.27 11.98
C LEU A 98 11.61 -0.66 11.00
N PRO A 99 11.80 0.59 10.53
CA PRO A 99 10.87 1.21 9.60
C PRO A 99 11.02 0.67 8.17
N HIS A 100 9.89 0.44 7.53
CA HIS A 100 9.72 0.26 6.10
C HIS A 100 8.77 1.34 5.58
N THR A 101 9.17 2.08 4.55
CA THR A 101 8.34 3.18 4.02
C THR A 101 7.80 2.87 2.63
N ASN A 102 6.50 3.13 2.42
CA ASN A 102 5.81 3.11 1.14
C ASN A 102 5.00 4.41 1.01
N VAL A 103 5.65 5.45 0.50
CA VAL A 103 5.13 6.83 0.49
C VAL A 103 4.82 7.35 -0.92
N GLY A 104 4.85 6.47 -1.91
CA GLY A 104 4.63 6.81 -3.32
C GLY A 104 5.92 7.09 -4.09
N VAL A 105 5.78 7.75 -5.24
CA VAL A 105 6.92 8.12 -6.08
C VAL A 105 7.77 9.19 -5.39
N CYS A 106 9.07 8.91 -5.28
CA CYS A 106 10.07 9.76 -4.66
C CYS A 106 11.17 10.15 -5.64
N THR A 107 11.75 11.32 -5.44
CA THR A 107 13.01 11.73 -6.07
C THR A 107 14.19 10.98 -5.45
N PRO A 108 15.37 10.93 -6.12
CA PRO A 108 16.57 10.35 -5.53
C PRO A 108 16.95 10.97 -4.17
N ASP A 109 16.80 12.29 -4.02
CA ASP A 109 17.11 12.98 -2.76
C ASP A 109 16.15 12.58 -1.64
N GLU A 110 14.85 12.44 -1.93
CA GLU A 110 13.85 11.96 -0.97
C GLU A 110 14.13 10.52 -0.53
N LEU A 111 14.48 9.65 -1.49
CA LEU A 111 14.89 8.28 -1.18
C LEU A 111 16.14 8.25 -0.31
N ALA A 112 17.14 9.10 -0.60
CA ALA A 112 18.37 9.18 0.18
C ALA A 112 18.09 9.66 1.62
N ARG A 113 17.23 10.67 1.81
CA ARG A 113 16.82 11.15 3.13
C ARG A 113 16.12 10.05 3.94
N LEU A 114 15.21 9.31 3.34
CA LEU A 114 14.52 8.19 4.00
C LEU A 114 15.46 7.01 4.28
N ARG A 115 16.48 6.79 3.44
CA ARG A 115 17.46 5.71 3.62
C ARG A 115 18.15 5.77 4.98
N GLU A 116 18.43 6.96 5.48
CA GLU A 116 19.16 7.13 6.74
C GLU A 116 18.38 6.61 7.97
N VAL A 117 17.04 6.52 7.85
CA VAL A 117 16.15 6.18 8.96
C VAL A 117 15.27 4.96 8.69
N THR A 118 15.49 4.24 7.59
CA THR A 118 14.68 3.07 7.21
C THR A 118 15.52 1.83 7.01
N ALA A 119 14.97 0.68 7.36
CA ALA A 119 15.57 -0.62 7.06
C ALA A 119 15.31 -1.03 5.59
N SER A 120 14.23 -0.57 5.02
CA SER A 120 13.83 -0.81 3.62
C SER A 120 12.79 0.19 3.18
N GLN A 121 12.60 0.30 1.87
CA GLN A 121 11.55 1.12 1.27
C GLN A 121 10.76 0.32 0.25
N GLY A 122 9.64 0.83 -0.23
CA GLY A 122 8.82 0.13 -1.21
C GLY A 122 7.99 1.07 -2.08
N LEU A 123 7.68 0.59 -3.27
CA LEU A 123 6.75 1.18 -4.21
C LEU A 123 6.22 0.10 -5.14
N MET A 124 4.91 -0.12 -5.13
CA MET A 124 4.29 -1.09 -6.03
C MET A 124 4.32 -0.56 -7.47
N LEU A 125 4.84 -1.34 -8.42
CA LEU A 125 4.78 -1.02 -9.86
C LEU A 125 3.32 -1.01 -10.35
N GLU A 126 2.51 -1.90 -9.81
CA GLU A 126 1.11 -2.19 -10.14
C GLU A 126 0.95 -2.82 -11.52
N SER A 127 1.34 -2.12 -12.59
CA SER A 127 1.24 -2.56 -13.99
C SER A 127 2.27 -1.83 -14.84
N VAL A 128 2.55 -2.37 -16.02
CA VAL A 128 3.34 -1.69 -17.08
C VAL A 128 2.47 -1.05 -18.16
N ASN A 129 1.15 -1.16 -18.05
CA ASN A 129 0.22 -0.53 -18.97
C ASN A 129 0.01 0.95 -18.58
N PRO A 130 0.48 1.93 -19.40
CA PRO A 130 0.33 3.35 -19.10
C PRO A 130 -1.12 3.85 -19.25
N ASP A 131 -1.95 3.12 -19.99
CA ASP A 131 -3.30 3.53 -20.40
C ASP A 131 -4.41 2.91 -19.54
N LEU A 132 -4.06 2.28 -18.41
CA LEU A 132 -5.06 1.71 -17.51
C LEU A 132 -6.07 2.77 -17.05
N VAL A 133 -7.34 2.53 -17.34
CA VAL A 133 -8.46 3.43 -16.96
C VAL A 133 -8.50 3.70 -15.47
N VAL A 134 -8.13 2.72 -14.65
CA VAL A 134 -8.11 2.86 -13.19
C VAL A 134 -7.02 3.81 -12.67
N HIS A 135 -6.05 4.17 -13.51
CA HIS A 135 -4.96 5.10 -13.20
C HIS A 135 -5.19 6.52 -13.75
N GLN A 136 -6.30 6.76 -14.47
CA GLN A 136 -6.61 8.10 -14.96
C GLN A 136 -6.68 9.11 -13.82
N GLY A 137 -6.06 10.28 -14.01
CA GLY A 137 -5.91 11.30 -12.95
C GLY A 137 -4.80 11.04 -11.95
N SER A 138 -4.00 9.99 -12.15
CA SER A 138 -2.89 9.59 -11.27
C SER A 138 -1.57 9.54 -12.06
N PRO A 139 -0.94 10.69 -12.39
CA PRO A 139 0.21 10.72 -13.31
C PRO A 139 1.40 9.90 -12.82
N THR A 140 1.57 9.76 -11.53
CA THR A 140 2.64 8.95 -10.91
C THR A 140 2.35 7.45 -10.88
N LYS A 141 1.18 7.03 -11.38
CA LYS A 141 0.89 5.63 -11.68
C LYS A 141 1.41 5.22 -13.06
N HIS A 142 1.92 6.16 -13.85
CA HIS A 142 2.61 5.84 -15.09
C HIS A 142 3.81 4.92 -14.80
N PRO A 143 3.99 3.81 -15.54
CA PRO A 143 5.02 2.81 -15.25
C PRO A 143 6.44 3.38 -15.17
N GLU A 144 6.78 4.31 -16.05
CA GLU A 144 8.11 4.93 -16.05
C GLU A 144 8.42 5.72 -14.79
N ALA A 145 7.44 6.46 -14.24
CA ALA A 145 7.63 7.21 -13.00
C ALA A 145 7.93 6.25 -11.83
N ARG A 146 7.24 5.12 -11.82
CA ARG A 146 7.42 4.11 -10.77
C ARG A 146 8.71 3.33 -10.94
N LEU A 147 9.01 2.87 -12.15
CA LEU A 147 10.29 2.21 -12.46
C LEU A 147 11.48 3.14 -12.23
N GLY A 148 11.33 4.44 -12.52
CA GLY A 148 12.34 5.45 -12.21
C GLY A 148 12.66 5.52 -10.71
N THR A 149 11.65 5.55 -9.85
CA THR A 149 11.84 5.51 -8.38
C THR A 149 12.49 4.18 -7.94
N ILE A 150 12.04 3.04 -8.50
CA ILE A 150 12.59 1.72 -8.14
C ILE A 150 14.07 1.63 -8.56
N ARG A 151 14.46 2.13 -9.75
CA ARG A 151 15.86 2.18 -10.19
C ARG A 151 16.71 3.08 -9.31
N ALA A 152 16.21 4.28 -9.00
CA ALA A 152 16.91 5.21 -8.10
C ALA A 152 17.16 4.60 -6.71
N ALA A 153 16.21 3.84 -6.19
CA ALA A 153 16.42 3.08 -4.96
C ALA A 153 17.52 2.03 -5.10
N GLY A 154 17.63 1.39 -6.27
CA GLY A 154 18.72 0.46 -6.60
C GLY A 154 20.09 1.12 -6.65
N GLU A 155 20.20 2.26 -7.30
CA GLU A 155 21.43 3.08 -7.34
C GLU A 155 21.89 3.47 -5.94
N LEU A 156 20.93 3.80 -5.07
CA LEU A 156 21.17 4.12 -3.66
C LEU A 156 21.36 2.88 -2.77
N ARG A 157 21.28 1.67 -3.32
CA ARG A 157 21.40 0.40 -2.59
C ARG A 157 20.41 0.27 -1.42
N ILE A 158 19.20 0.74 -1.61
CA ILE A 158 18.12 0.63 -0.64
C ILE A 158 17.45 -0.74 -0.82
N PRO A 159 17.36 -1.60 0.23
CA PRO A 159 16.53 -2.79 0.16
C PRO A 159 15.08 -2.39 -0.17
N PHE A 160 14.51 -2.96 -1.24
CA PHE A 160 13.27 -2.44 -1.78
C PHE A 160 12.23 -3.52 -2.00
N THR A 161 10.96 -3.18 -1.75
CA THR A 161 9.80 -4.03 -2.04
C THR A 161 9.00 -3.42 -3.18
N SER A 162 8.64 -4.23 -4.16
CA SER A 162 7.75 -3.84 -5.24
C SER A 162 6.73 -4.93 -5.52
N GLY A 163 5.94 -4.79 -6.58
CA GLY A 163 4.96 -5.79 -6.96
C GLY A 163 3.95 -5.29 -7.97
N ILE A 164 2.99 -6.15 -8.28
CA ILE A 164 1.91 -5.88 -9.21
C ILE A 164 0.54 -6.07 -8.56
N LEU A 165 -0.45 -5.35 -9.08
CA LEU A 165 -1.85 -5.50 -8.68
C LEU A 165 -2.62 -6.18 -9.81
N VAL A 166 -3.11 -7.39 -9.54
CA VAL A 166 -3.80 -8.25 -10.51
C VAL A 166 -5.30 -8.03 -10.44
N GLY A 167 -5.94 -7.83 -11.60
CA GLY A 167 -7.39 -7.71 -11.71
C GLY A 167 -7.90 -6.26 -11.72
N ILE A 168 -7.05 -5.30 -12.13
CA ILE A 168 -7.40 -3.88 -12.27
C ILE A 168 -7.66 -3.44 -13.71
N GLY A 169 -7.79 -4.41 -14.63
CA GLY A 169 -8.06 -4.17 -16.05
C GLY A 169 -6.87 -4.43 -16.97
N GLU A 170 -5.77 -4.91 -16.44
CA GLU A 170 -4.58 -5.33 -17.18
C GLU A 170 -4.79 -6.69 -17.87
N ALA A 171 -4.11 -6.88 -19.02
CA ALA A 171 -4.05 -8.16 -19.70
C ALA A 171 -3.09 -9.13 -19.00
N PRO A 172 -3.28 -10.47 -19.15
CA PRO A 172 -2.36 -11.47 -18.60
C PRO A 172 -0.90 -11.27 -19.03
N GLU A 173 -0.68 -10.86 -20.27
CA GLU A 173 0.63 -10.60 -20.86
C GLU A 173 1.30 -9.39 -20.19
N GLU A 174 0.53 -8.39 -19.81
CA GLU A 174 1.02 -7.20 -19.11
C GLU A 174 1.49 -7.52 -17.68
N ARG A 175 0.90 -8.54 -17.03
CA ARG A 175 1.38 -9.06 -15.73
C ARG A 175 2.77 -9.66 -15.85
N VAL A 176 2.98 -10.46 -16.91
CA VAL A 176 4.29 -11.06 -17.20
C VAL A 176 5.29 -9.96 -17.49
N ALA A 177 4.96 -9.02 -18.37
CA ALA A 177 5.82 -7.89 -18.72
C ALA A 177 6.18 -7.02 -17.50
N ALA A 178 5.24 -6.82 -16.57
CA ALA A 178 5.50 -6.08 -15.33
C ALA A 178 6.50 -6.82 -14.41
N LEU A 179 6.38 -8.15 -14.31
CA LEU A 179 7.33 -8.97 -13.54
C LEU A 179 8.71 -9.01 -14.22
N GLU A 180 8.76 -9.06 -15.55
CA GLU A 180 10.02 -8.99 -16.31
C GLU A 180 10.71 -7.64 -16.12
N ALA A 181 9.97 -6.53 -16.15
CA ALA A 181 10.51 -5.20 -15.86
C ALA A 181 11.11 -5.11 -14.44
N LEU A 182 10.45 -5.66 -13.43
CA LEU A 182 11.00 -5.74 -12.07
C LEU A 182 12.22 -6.64 -11.99
N ALA A 183 12.22 -7.78 -12.69
CA ALA A 183 13.35 -8.69 -12.74
C ALA A 183 14.56 -8.05 -13.43
N GLU A 184 14.34 -7.20 -14.45
CA GLU A 184 15.40 -6.45 -15.12
C GLU A 184 16.05 -5.46 -14.15
N VAL A 185 15.26 -4.63 -13.47
CA VAL A 185 15.78 -3.69 -12.47
C VAL A 185 16.51 -4.41 -11.33
N HIS A 186 16.02 -5.58 -10.92
CA HIS A 186 16.72 -6.40 -9.92
C HIS A 186 18.07 -6.92 -10.46
N ARG A 187 18.15 -7.35 -11.72
CA ARG A 187 19.40 -7.81 -12.32
C ARG A 187 20.47 -6.70 -12.39
N GLU A 188 20.02 -5.45 -12.56
CA GLU A 188 20.92 -4.29 -12.61
C GLU A 188 21.49 -3.96 -11.23
N HIS A 189 20.68 -3.99 -10.19
CA HIS A 189 21.02 -3.44 -8.87
C HIS A 189 21.02 -4.45 -7.71
N GLY A 190 20.34 -5.58 -7.85
CA GLY A 190 20.28 -6.61 -6.80
C GLY A 190 19.51 -6.22 -5.52
N HIS A 191 18.72 -5.16 -5.55
CA HIS A 191 18.14 -4.51 -4.38
C HIS A 191 16.70 -4.91 -4.04
N LEU A 192 15.96 -5.51 -4.98
CA LEU A 192 14.60 -5.96 -4.70
C LEU A 192 14.64 -7.19 -3.77
N GLN A 193 14.19 -7.00 -2.55
CA GLN A 193 14.12 -8.07 -1.54
C GLN A 193 12.82 -8.88 -1.63
N GLU A 194 11.77 -8.29 -2.18
CA GLU A 194 10.44 -8.88 -2.27
C GLU A 194 9.68 -8.34 -3.47
N VAL A 195 8.94 -9.23 -4.14
CA VAL A 195 7.97 -8.88 -5.18
C VAL A 195 6.62 -9.44 -4.78
N ILE A 196 5.64 -8.57 -4.57
CA ILE A 196 4.30 -8.92 -4.12
C ILE A 196 3.37 -9.06 -5.32
N LEU A 197 2.75 -10.23 -5.45
CA LEU A 197 1.63 -10.47 -6.37
C LEU A 197 0.34 -10.26 -5.58
N GLN A 198 -0.24 -9.08 -5.70
CA GLN A 198 -1.45 -8.72 -4.98
C GLN A 198 -2.65 -8.83 -5.91
N ASN A 199 -3.67 -9.57 -5.53
CA ASN A 199 -4.94 -9.58 -6.24
C ASN A 199 -5.84 -8.44 -5.75
N PHE A 200 -6.48 -7.77 -6.69
CA PHE A 200 -7.47 -6.75 -6.39
C PHE A 200 -8.69 -7.37 -5.71
N VAL A 201 -9.12 -6.77 -4.61
CA VAL A 201 -10.36 -7.10 -3.92
C VAL A 201 -11.24 -5.86 -3.92
N PRO A 202 -12.40 -5.90 -4.59
CA PRO A 202 -13.32 -4.76 -4.62
C PRO A 202 -13.72 -4.32 -3.22
N HIS A 203 -13.81 -3.01 -3.04
CA HIS A 203 -14.23 -2.40 -1.79
C HIS A 203 -15.32 -1.35 -2.08
N PRO A 204 -16.38 -1.23 -1.26
CA PRO A 204 -17.46 -0.26 -1.48
C PRO A 204 -17.00 1.20 -1.38
N ARG A 205 -15.83 1.45 -0.80
CA ARG A 205 -15.20 2.77 -0.75
C ARG A 205 -14.08 2.85 -1.77
N TYR A 206 -14.20 3.81 -2.68
CA TYR A 206 -13.14 4.23 -3.58
C TYR A 206 -12.87 5.71 -3.35
N TYR A 207 -11.66 6.20 -3.66
CA TYR A 207 -11.25 7.60 -3.48
C TYR A 207 -11.48 8.15 -2.07
N GLY A 208 -11.25 7.36 -1.05
CA GLY A 208 -11.47 7.80 0.32
C GLY A 208 -12.92 7.96 0.74
N ALA A 209 -13.89 7.58 -0.11
CA ALA A 209 -15.33 7.61 0.16
C ALA A 209 -15.93 8.99 0.44
N GLU A 210 -15.46 10.05 -0.20
CA GLU A 210 -16.09 11.38 -0.22
C GLU A 210 -16.81 11.61 -1.56
N PRO A 211 -17.97 10.99 -1.80
CA PRO A 211 -18.65 11.01 -3.10
C PRO A 211 -19.02 12.41 -3.59
N ALA A 212 -19.37 13.30 -2.67
CA ALA A 212 -19.81 14.64 -3.00
C ALA A 212 -18.72 15.61 -3.45
N GLU A 213 -17.44 15.22 -3.30
CA GLU A 213 -16.31 16.12 -3.54
C GLU A 213 -15.66 15.94 -4.91
N ILE A 214 -16.00 14.86 -5.62
CA ILE A 214 -15.46 14.57 -6.94
C ILE A 214 -16.61 14.60 -7.93
N ALA A 215 -16.65 15.64 -8.77
CA ALA A 215 -17.74 15.87 -9.71
C ALA A 215 -18.02 14.67 -10.64
N ASP A 216 -16.99 13.95 -11.06
CA ASP A 216 -17.10 12.81 -11.97
C ASP A 216 -17.33 11.47 -11.25
N ARG A 217 -17.58 11.49 -9.98
CA ARG A 217 -17.66 10.29 -9.16
C ARG A 217 -18.87 9.42 -9.45
N ALA A 218 -19.98 10.04 -9.87
CA ALA A 218 -21.16 9.30 -10.33
C ALA A 218 -20.80 8.42 -11.54
N GLN A 219 -20.04 8.96 -12.50
CA GLN A 219 -19.56 8.19 -13.65
C GLN A 219 -18.59 7.07 -13.23
N LEU A 220 -17.79 7.31 -12.20
CA LEU A 220 -16.85 6.31 -11.69
C LEU A 220 -17.53 5.21 -10.89
N SER A 221 -18.57 5.51 -10.11
CA SER A 221 -19.37 4.51 -9.38
C SER A 221 -20.13 3.61 -10.34
N ASP A 222 -20.65 4.15 -11.42
CA ASP A 222 -21.40 3.40 -12.43
C ASP A 222 -20.51 2.44 -13.24
N THR A 223 -19.22 2.80 -13.40
CA THR A 223 -18.26 1.94 -14.12
C THR A 223 -17.48 0.96 -13.24
N HIS A 224 -17.44 1.17 -11.94
CA HIS A 224 -16.59 0.40 -11.01
C HIS A 224 -17.30 -0.06 -9.74
N GLY A 225 -18.59 0.24 -9.58
CA GLY A 225 -19.40 -0.25 -8.45
C GLY A 225 -19.63 -1.75 -8.48
N GLU A 226 -19.58 -2.35 -9.66
CA GLU A 226 -19.73 -3.79 -9.86
C GLU A 226 -18.39 -4.40 -10.28
N PRO A 227 -17.91 -5.44 -9.60
CA PRO A 227 -16.67 -6.15 -10.00
C PRO A 227 -16.68 -6.65 -11.44
N ALA A 228 -17.87 -6.90 -12.00
CA ALA A 228 -18.07 -7.31 -13.38
C ALA A 228 -17.75 -6.23 -14.42
N ALA A 229 -17.64 -4.97 -14.02
CA ALA A 229 -17.34 -3.85 -14.91
C ALA A 229 -15.83 -3.72 -15.21
N LEU A 230 -14.96 -4.43 -14.49
CA LEU A 230 -13.53 -4.44 -14.77
C LEU A 230 -13.21 -5.51 -15.82
N PRO A 231 -12.58 -5.17 -16.95
CA PRO A 231 -12.17 -6.15 -17.94
C PRO A 231 -11.32 -7.26 -17.31
N GLY A 232 -11.71 -8.52 -17.52
CA GLY A 232 -11.00 -9.69 -16.97
C GLY A 232 -11.35 -10.05 -15.53
N TRP A 233 -12.30 -9.36 -14.89
CA TRP A 233 -12.81 -9.75 -13.58
C TRP A 233 -13.95 -10.76 -13.74
N ALA A 234 -13.73 -12.00 -13.26
CA ALA A 234 -14.82 -12.95 -13.03
C ALA A 234 -15.30 -12.79 -11.58
N THR A 235 -16.55 -12.42 -11.39
CA THR A 235 -17.16 -12.45 -10.05
C THR A 235 -16.99 -13.86 -9.48
N PRO A 236 -16.49 -14.02 -8.25
CA PRO A 236 -16.57 -15.30 -7.57
C PRO A 236 -18.06 -15.67 -7.49
N THR A 237 -18.47 -16.71 -8.20
CA THR A 237 -19.80 -17.30 -8.00
C THR A 237 -19.90 -17.63 -6.51
N SER A 238 -20.94 -17.14 -5.85
CA SER A 238 -21.23 -17.49 -4.46
C SER A 238 -21.06 -19.00 -4.29
N PRO A 239 -20.39 -19.48 -3.23
CA PRO A 239 -20.27 -20.92 -3.03
C PRO A 239 -21.68 -21.52 -3.00
N PRO A 240 -21.89 -22.73 -3.56
CA PRO A 240 -23.19 -23.38 -3.53
C PRO A 240 -23.67 -23.41 -2.08
N THR A 241 -24.89 -22.95 -1.88
CA THR A 241 -25.57 -23.03 -0.59
C THR A 241 -25.57 -24.49 -0.16
N SER A 242 -24.86 -24.78 0.91
CA SER A 242 -24.86 -26.10 1.53
C SER A 242 -26.31 -26.46 1.89
N PRO A 243 -26.78 -27.69 1.67
CA PRO A 243 -28.08 -28.13 2.13
C PRO A 243 -28.12 -27.98 3.67
N GLY A 244 -29.17 -27.33 4.16
CA GLY A 244 -29.37 -27.04 5.56
C GLY A 244 -29.27 -28.29 6.45
N PRO A 245 -28.77 -28.15 7.69
CA PRO A 245 -28.63 -29.26 8.59
C PRO A 245 -30.02 -29.74 9.08
N ALA A 246 -30.19 -31.05 9.02
CA ALA A 246 -31.29 -31.73 9.70
C ALA A 246 -31.24 -31.45 11.19
N SER A 247 -32.40 -31.20 11.76
CA SER A 247 -32.67 -30.92 13.16
C SER A 247 -32.01 -31.91 14.12
N GLY A 248 -31.10 -31.45 14.96
CA GLY A 248 -30.57 -32.17 16.10
C GLY A 248 -30.20 -31.18 17.23
N ARG A 249 -30.94 -31.17 18.30
CA ARG A 249 -30.68 -30.37 19.51
C ARG A 249 -29.42 -30.86 20.22
N SER A 250 -28.53 -29.98 20.60
CA SER A 250 -27.95 -29.96 21.95
C SER A 250 -27.06 -28.72 22.18
N SER A 251 -27.06 -28.33 23.37
CA SER A 251 -26.63 -27.17 24.15
C SER A 251 -25.13 -26.80 24.07
N ALA A 252 -24.92 -25.50 24.27
CA ALA A 252 -23.82 -24.81 24.95
C ALA A 252 -22.49 -24.59 24.23
N GLY A 253 -22.12 -23.30 24.13
CA GLY A 253 -20.72 -22.92 23.88
C GLY A 253 -20.58 -21.59 23.12
N CYS A 254 -20.72 -20.47 23.86
CA CYS A 254 -20.39 -19.14 23.33
C CYS A 254 -18.92 -19.03 22.99
N CYS A 255 -18.57 -18.87 21.72
CA CYS A 255 -17.25 -18.39 21.32
C CYS A 255 -17.42 -17.38 20.18
N ARG A 256 -17.28 -16.10 20.52
CA ARG A 256 -17.25 -15.01 19.55
C ARG A 256 -15.87 -14.99 18.89
N THR A 257 -15.77 -15.49 17.69
CA THR A 257 -14.60 -15.25 16.84
C THR A 257 -14.92 -14.12 15.87
N ARG A 258 -14.25 -12.99 16.04
CA ARG A 258 -14.16 -11.95 15.03
C ARG A 258 -13.29 -12.48 13.90
N THR A 259 -13.87 -12.69 12.72
CA THR A 259 -13.12 -12.96 11.49
C THR A 259 -12.56 -11.65 10.97
N SER A 260 -11.28 -11.41 11.22
CA SER A 260 -10.49 -10.44 10.45
C SER A 260 -10.18 -11.08 9.11
N ALA A 261 -10.55 -10.41 8.01
CA ALA A 261 -10.17 -10.81 6.66
C ALA A 261 -8.65 -10.72 6.54
N CYS A 262 -7.99 -11.87 6.49
CA CYS A 262 -6.57 -11.99 6.23
C CYS A 262 -6.35 -11.94 4.71
N SER A 263 -5.80 -10.81 4.21
CA SER A 263 -5.28 -10.74 2.87
C SER A 263 -4.07 -11.69 2.77
N ARG A 264 -4.21 -12.77 2.02
CA ARG A 264 -3.10 -13.68 1.76
C ARG A 264 -2.23 -13.10 0.64
N ALA A 265 -1.13 -12.46 1.02
CA ALA A 265 -0.06 -12.16 0.09
C ALA A 265 0.78 -13.43 -0.12
N TRP A 266 1.06 -13.77 -1.38
CA TRP A 266 2.02 -14.79 -1.73
C TRP A 266 3.34 -14.13 -2.05
N THR A 267 4.39 -14.49 -1.35
CA THR A 267 5.74 -13.98 -1.59
C THR A 267 6.59 -15.06 -2.24
N TRP A 268 7.28 -14.70 -3.30
CA TRP A 268 8.32 -15.54 -3.91
C TRP A 268 9.68 -15.05 -3.43
N ARG A 269 10.44 -15.91 -2.75
CA ARG A 269 11.83 -15.63 -2.40
C ARG A 269 12.72 -16.32 -3.42
N GLY A 270 13.39 -15.52 -4.25
CA GLY A 270 14.45 -15.99 -5.12
C GLY A 270 15.62 -16.53 -4.29
N CYS A 271 15.97 -17.80 -4.51
CA CYS A 271 17.21 -18.36 -4.01
C CYS A 271 18.36 -17.80 -4.85
N ALA A 272 19.11 -16.84 -4.32
CA ALA A 272 20.41 -16.50 -4.90
C ALA A 272 21.40 -17.61 -4.50
N ARG A 273 22.05 -18.21 -5.52
CA ARG A 273 23.33 -18.93 -5.36
C ARG A 273 24.44 -18.01 -5.75
#